data_79447375af54ce1199166753b55ee538
#
_entry.id   79447375af54ce1199166753b55ee538
#
_cell.length_a   1.000
_cell.length_b   1.000
_cell.length_c   1.000
_cell.angle_alpha   90.00
_cell.angle_beta   90.00
_cell.angle_gamma   90.00
#
_symmetry.space_group_name_H-M   'P 1'
#
loop_
_entity.id
_entity.type
_entity.pdbx_description
1 polymer ?
#
loop_
_entity_poly.entity_id
_entity_poly.type
_entity_poly.pdbx_seq_one_letter_code
_entity_poly.pdbx_strand_id
1 'polypeptide(L)' 'MYVIIKHVKTQDERTLPVIMLDTQGEVWEFDNKDKAQEMVNIFNRNTDSGHKYEVKQV' A
#
# COMPACT_ATOMS: atom_id res chain seq x y z
N MET A 1 7.08 13.48 1.01
CA MET A 1 7.16 12.13 0.45
C MET A 1 5.90 11.35 0.74
N TYR A 2 5.58 10.38 -0.09
CA TYR A 2 4.38 9.56 0.06
C TYR A 2 4.77 8.09 0.05
N VAL A 3 4.10 7.30 0.88
CA VAL A 3 4.31 5.85 0.93
C VAL A 3 2.96 5.16 0.75
N ILE A 4 3.00 3.87 0.48
CA ILE A 4 1.80 3.06 0.33
C ILE A 4 1.69 2.13 1.54
N ILE A 5 0.53 2.15 2.18
CA ILE A 5 0.22 1.27 3.29
C ILE A 5 -0.75 0.20 2.81
N LYS A 6 -0.38 -1.05 3.02
CA LYS A 6 -1.24 -2.20 2.75
C LYS A 6 -1.92 -2.60 4.04
N HIS A 7 -3.24 -2.66 4.04
CA HIS A 7 -4.01 -3.14 5.17
C HIS A 7 -4.26 -4.63 4.98
N VAL A 8 -3.54 -5.43 5.73
CA VAL A 8 -3.63 -6.90 5.65
C VAL A 8 -4.69 -7.39 6.61
N LYS A 9 -5.64 -8.17 6.10
CA LYS A 9 -6.67 -8.77 6.94
C LYS A 9 -6.14 -10.08 7.52
N THR A 10 -6.18 -10.20 8.85
CA THR A 10 -5.73 -11.40 9.55
C THR A 10 -6.87 -12.41 9.68
N GLN A 11 -6.53 -13.63 10.12
CA GLN A 11 -7.53 -14.69 10.30
C GLN A 11 -8.55 -14.40 11.39
N ASP A 12 -8.20 -13.57 12.36
CA ASP A 12 -9.11 -13.17 13.45
C ASP A 12 -9.85 -11.87 13.14
N GLU A 13 -9.97 -11.51 11.85
CA GLU A 13 -10.70 -10.36 11.34
C GLU A 13 -10.13 -9.00 11.74
N ARG A 14 -8.87 -8.97 12.15
CA ARG A 14 -8.16 -7.72 12.37
C ARG A 14 -7.49 -7.26 11.10
N THR A 15 -7.18 -5.98 11.03
CA THR A 15 -6.38 -5.43 9.95
C THR A 15 -5.07 -4.90 10.51
N LEU A 16 -3.98 -5.23 9.82
CA LEU A 16 -2.65 -4.76 10.19
C LEU A 16 -2.10 -3.87 9.07
N PRO A 17 -1.65 -2.65 9.41
CA PRO A 17 -1.02 -1.79 8.42
C PRO A 17 0.42 -2.26 8.16
N VAL A 18 0.74 -2.44 6.89
CA VAL A 18 2.09 -2.85 6.47
C VAL A 18 2.57 -1.86 5.43
N ILE A 19 3.74 -1.27 5.66
CA ILE A 19 4.33 -0.37 4.69
C ILE A 19 4.87 -1.16 3.50
N MET A 20 4.61 -0.68 2.29
CA MET A 20 5.07 -1.35 1.08
C MET A 20 6.55 -1.08 0.86
N LEU A 21 7.28 -2.15 0.53
CA LEU A 21 8.70 -2.08 0.19
C LEU A 21 8.89 -2.24 -1.31
N ASP A 22 9.96 -1.66 -1.82
CA ASP A 22 10.35 -1.84 -3.22
C ASP A 22 11.04 -3.20 -3.42
N THR A 23 11.51 -3.45 -4.65
CA THR A 23 12.13 -4.73 -4.99
C THR A 23 13.47 -4.96 -4.29
N GLN A 24 14.04 -3.91 -3.70
CA GLN A 24 15.31 -3.99 -2.97
C GLN A 24 15.13 -4.08 -1.46
N GLY A 25 13.88 -4.16 -0.99
CA GLY A 25 13.57 -4.26 0.43
C GLY A 25 13.58 -2.92 1.16
N GLU A 26 13.60 -1.82 0.45
CA GLU A 26 13.54 -0.49 1.04
C GLU A 26 12.13 0.07 0.95
N VAL A 27 11.80 1.01 1.83
CA VAL A 27 10.49 1.66 1.82
C VAL A 27 10.27 2.32 0.45
N TRP A 28 9.14 2.01 -0.18
CA TRP A 28 8.82 2.53 -1.50
C TRP A 28 8.26 3.93 -1.36
N GLU A 29 9.10 4.93 -1.61
CA GLU A 29 8.73 6.33 -1.47
C GLU A 29 8.43 6.96 -2.82
N PHE A 30 7.42 7.83 -2.82
CA PHE A 30 7.02 8.59 -4.01
C PHE A 30 7.12 10.07 -3.69
N ASP A 31 7.64 10.85 -4.62
CA ASP A 31 7.74 12.30 -4.48
C ASP A 31 6.47 13.02 -4.96
N ASN A 32 5.54 12.28 -5.55
CA ASN A 32 4.32 12.79 -6.15
C ASN A 32 3.14 11.96 -5.68
N LYS A 33 2.14 12.62 -5.10
CA LYS A 33 0.94 11.95 -4.59
C LYS A 33 0.18 11.23 -5.70
N ASP A 34 0.09 11.82 -6.87
CA ASP A 34 -0.67 11.24 -7.99
C ASP A 34 -0.06 9.92 -8.44
N LYS A 35 1.26 9.82 -8.46
CA LYS A 35 1.94 8.57 -8.79
C LYS A 35 1.68 7.48 -7.76
N ALA A 36 1.74 7.84 -6.47
CA ALA A 36 1.43 6.90 -5.39
C ALA A 36 -0.03 6.44 -5.48
N GLN A 37 -0.95 7.37 -5.72
CA GLN A 37 -2.36 7.04 -5.83
C GLN A 37 -2.65 6.15 -7.04
N GLU A 38 -1.97 6.38 -8.14
CA GLU A 38 -2.10 5.54 -9.33
C GLU A 38 -1.67 4.10 -9.03
N MET A 39 -0.56 3.92 -8.32
CA MET A 39 -0.11 2.60 -7.89
C MET A 39 -1.12 1.93 -6.97
N VAL A 40 -1.66 2.68 -6.01
CA VAL A 40 -2.69 2.17 -5.10
C VAL A 40 -3.91 1.70 -5.88
N ASN A 41 -4.34 2.47 -6.88
CA ASN A 41 -5.49 2.11 -7.71
C ASN A 41 -5.24 0.80 -8.46
N ILE A 42 -4.03 0.61 -8.99
CA ILE A 42 -3.64 -0.63 -9.67
C ILE A 42 -3.69 -1.81 -8.69
N PHE A 43 -3.10 -1.65 -7.51
CA PHE A 43 -3.09 -2.72 -6.51
C PHE A 43 -4.50 -3.09 -6.07
N ASN A 44 -5.35 -2.10 -5.79
CA ASN A 44 -6.73 -2.34 -5.35
C ASN A 44 -7.56 -3.02 -6.43
N ARG A 45 -7.27 -2.72 -7.70
CA ARG A 45 -7.98 -3.33 -8.83
C ARG A 45 -7.61 -4.80 -9.01
N ASN A 46 -6.36 -5.15 -8.73
CA ASN A 46 -5.81 -6.47 -9.02
C ASN A 46 -5.79 -7.42 -7.82
N THR A 47 -6.32 -7.00 -6.67
CA THR A 47 -6.27 -7.83 -5.48
C THR A 47 -7.59 -8.61 -5.30
N ASP A 48 -7.47 -9.92 -5.14
CA ASP A 48 -8.59 -10.80 -4.82
C ASP A 48 -8.59 -11.21 -3.34
N SER A 49 -7.59 -10.77 -2.59
CA SER A 49 -7.40 -11.22 -1.21
C SER A 49 -8.15 -10.37 -0.18
N GLY A 50 -8.85 -9.31 -0.63
CA GLY A 50 -9.55 -8.42 0.28
C GLY A 50 -8.66 -7.40 0.97
N HIS A 51 -7.37 -7.36 0.63
CA HIS A 51 -6.47 -6.34 1.17
C HIS A 51 -6.79 -4.98 0.56
N LYS A 52 -6.57 -3.94 1.34
CA LYS A 52 -6.76 -2.56 0.87
C LYS A 52 -5.45 -1.82 0.93
N TYR A 53 -5.25 -0.92 0.00
CA TYR A 53 -4.05 -0.10 -0.09
C TYR A 53 -4.44 1.36 0.01
N GLU A 54 -3.59 2.16 0.65
CA GLU A 54 -3.81 3.61 0.74
C GLU A 54 -2.50 4.37 0.65
N VAL A 55 -2.58 5.62 0.22
CA VAL A 55 -1.43 6.54 0.20
C VAL A 55 -1.36 7.25 1.54
N LYS A 56 -0.16 7.38 2.07
CA LYS A 56 0.07 8.14 3.29
C LYS A 56 1.23 9.11 3.09
N GLN A 57 1.02 10.34 3.49
CA GLN A 57 2.08 11.36 3.49
C GLN A 57 2.97 11.22 4.71
N VAL A 58 4.27 11.25 4.48
CA VAL A 58 5.29 11.18 5.53
C VAL A 58 6.24 12.35 5.45
#